data_136f663b7bc937141ce05eaabe695988
#
_entry.id   136f663b7bc937141ce05eaabe695988
#
_cell.length_a   1.000
_cell.length_b   1.000
_cell.length_c   1.000
_cell.angle_alpha   90.00
_cell.angle_beta   90.00
_cell.angle_gamma   90.00
#
_symmetry.space_group_name_H-M   'P 1'
#
loop_
_entity.id
_entity.type
_entity.pdbx_description
1 polymer ?
#
loop_
_entity_poly.entity_id
_entity_poly.type
_entity_poly.pdbx_seq_one_letter_code
_entity_poly.pdbx_strand_id
1 'polypeptide(L)' 'MLELLLIEEADAWFEYADATKGQTGTRYAEIEPWAWSRLQQRVRTVRARRARIETAIEAA' A
#
# COMPACT_ATOMS: atom_id res chain seq x y z
N MET A 1 -2.42 12.18 -12.63
CA MET A 1 -1.73 12.15 -11.31
C MET A 1 -2.44 11.26 -10.31
N LEU A 2 -3.71 11.49 -10.02
CA LEU A 2 -4.48 10.64 -9.10
C LEU A 2 -4.57 9.19 -9.57
N GLU A 3 -4.65 8.97 -10.86
CA GLU A 3 -4.68 7.63 -11.45
C GLU A 3 -3.41 6.84 -11.13
N LEU A 4 -2.23 7.50 -11.16
CA LEU A 4 -0.98 6.87 -10.80
C LEU A 4 -0.96 6.46 -9.33
N LEU A 5 -1.57 7.27 -8.45
CA LEU A 5 -1.68 6.94 -7.03
C LEU A 5 -2.56 5.73 -6.80
N LEU A 6 -3.64 5.59 -7.56
CA LEU A 6 -4.49 4.40 -7.48
C LEU A 6 -3.73 3.15 -7.91
N ILE A 7 -2.89 3.26 -8.95
CA ILE A 7 -2.05 2.16 -9.40
C ILE A 7 -1.01 1.80 -8.32
N GLU A 8 -0.38 2.79 -7.71
CA GLU A 8 0.57 2.56 -6.63
C GLU A 8 -0.07 1.88 -5.43
N GLU A 9 -1.29 2.27 -5.07
CA GLU A 9 -2.03 1.62 -3.99
C GLU A 9 -2.34 0.17 -4.34
N ALA A 10 -2.81 -0.09 -5.55
CA ALA A 10 -3.07 -1.45 -6.01
C ALA A 10 -1.80 -2.30 -5.99
N ASP A 11 -0.67 -1.76 -6.44
CA ASP A 11 0.62 -2.45 -6.41
C ASP A 11 1.03 -2.82 -4.98
N ALA A 12 0.74 -1.95 -4.01
CA ALA A 12 1.03 -2.24 -2.61
C ALA A 12 0.23 -3.45 -2.11
N TRP A 13 -1.04 -3.54 -2.48
CA TRP A 13 -1.88 -4.68 -2.14
C TRP A 13 -1.41 -5.96 -2.83
N PHE A 14 -1.02 -5.88 -4.10
CA PHE A 14 -0.48 -7.03 -4.82
C PHE A 14 0.83 -7.51 -4.19
N GLU A 15 1.69 -6.61 -3.77
CA GLU A 15 2.92 -6.98 -3.07
C GLU A 15 2.62 -7.73 -1.78
N TYR A 16 1.66 -7.24 -1.00
CA TYR A 16 1.23 -7.92 0.22
C TYR A 16 0.68 -9.31 -0.07
N ALA A 17 -0.20 -9.41 -1.07
CA ALA A 17 -0.80 -10.68 -1.46
C ALA A 17 0.27 -11.68 -1.91
N ASP A 18 1.24 -11.22 -2.71
CA ASP A 18 2.35 -12.06 -3.17
C ASP A 18 3.22 -12.55 -2.02
N ALA A 19 3.53 -11.66 -1.06
CA ALA A 19 4.37 -12.02 0.07
C ALA A 19 3.72 -13.07 0.97
N THR A 20 2.39 -13.06 1.07
CA THR A 20 1.66 -13.98 1.92
C THR A 20 1.11 -15.20 1.18
N LYS A 21 1.12 -15.17 -0.15
CA LYS A 21 0.60 -16.25 -0.99
C LYS A 21 1.40 -17.54 -0.80
N GLY A 22 0.68 -18.65 -0.60
CA GLY A 22 1.31 -19.94 -0.45
C GLY A 22 2.00 -20.17 0.89
N GLN A 23 2.03 -19.16 1.77
CA GLN A 23 2.59 -19.32 3.09
C GLN A 23 1.55 -19.91 4.03
N THR A 24 1.96 -20.87 4.84
CA THR A 24 1.07 -21.54 5.80
C THR A 24 1.78 -21.75 7.13
N GLY A 25 0.98 -21.91 8.19
CA GLY A 25 1.48 -22.23 9.53
C GLY A 25 2.47 -21.21 10.05
N THR A 26 3.58 -21.69 10.61
CA THR A 26 4.62 -20.86 11.23
C THR A 26 5.19 -19.83 10.26
N ARG A 27 5.35 -20.24 9.01
CA ARG A 27 5.93 -19.36 8.00
C ARG A 27 5.04 -18.15 7.71
N TYR A 28 3.74 -18.38 7.61
CA TYR A 28 2.79 -17.28 7.45
C TYR A 28 2.85 -16.34 8.65
N ALA A 29 2.90 -16.89 9.86
CA ALA A 29 2.97 -16.09 11.08
C ALA A 29 4.23 -15.23 11.17
N GLU A 30 5.34 -15.67 10.56
CA GLU A 30 6.59 -14.91 10.52
C GLU A 30 6.57 -13.79 9.47
N ILE A 31 5.98 -14.06 8.32
CA ILE A 31 6.03 -13.16 7.15
C ILE A 31 4.89 -12.13 7.19
N GLU A 32 3.70 -12.54 7.60
CA GLU A 32 2.50 -11.70 7.50
C GLU A 32 2.64 -10.37 8.25
N PRO A 33 3.11 -10.29 9.52
CA PRO A 33 3.22 -9.01 10.20
C PRO A 33 4.15 -8.03 9.49
N TRP A 34 5.26 -8.54 8.93
CA TRP A 34 6.19 -7.71 8.18
C TRP A 34 5.56 -7.20 6.88
N ALA A 35 4.91 -8.10 6.14
CA ALA A 35 4.23 -7.74 4.89
C ALA A 35 3.10 -6.74 5.15
N TRP A 36 2.36 -6.92 6.23
CA TRP A 36 1.30 -6.01 6.63
C TRP A 36 1.83 -4.62 6.97
N SER A 37 2.93 -4.55 7.75
CA SER A 37 3.56 -3.27 8.09
C SER A 37 4.02 -2.51 6.85
N ARG A 38 4.62 -3.23 5.91
CA ARG A 38 5.08 -2.65 4.65
C ARG A 38 3.91 -2.11 3.83
N LEU A 39 2.82 -2.88 3.75
CA LEU A 39 1.60 -2.46 3.08
C LEU A 39 1.06 -1.16 3.69
N GLN A 40 0.97 -1.10 5.01
CA GLN A 40 0.45 0.07 5.70
C GLN A 40 1.31 1.31 5.44
N GLN A 41 2.62 1.17 5.43
CA GLN A 41 3.54 2.27 5.11
C GLN A 41 3.31 2.79 3.69
N ARG A 42 3.20 1.89 2.72
CA ARG A 42 3.00 2.26 1.32
C ARG A 42 1.64 2.93 1.11
N VAL A 43 0.60 2.40 1.72
CA VAL A 43 -0.75 2.98 1.61
C VAL A 43 -0.80 4.36 2.24
N ARG A 44 -0.16 4.56 3.39
CA ARG A 44 -0.08 5.89 4.03
C ARG A 44 0.61 6.90 3.12
N THR A 45 1.71 6.51 2.50
CA THR A 45 2.46 7.39 1.59
C THR A 45 1.59 7.81 0.40
N VAL A 46 0.88 6.85 -0.20
CA VAL A 46 -0.01 7.13 -1.33
C VAL A 46 -1.13 8.08 -0.90
N ARG A 47 -1.76 7.82 0.23
CA ARG A 47 -2.85 8.65 0.75
C ARG A 47 -2.39 10.06 1.07
N ALA A 48 -1.18 10.21 1.64
CA ALA A 48 -0.61 11.52 1.92
C ALA A 48 -0.37 12.32 0.64
N ARG A 49 0.13 11.67 -0.41
CA ARG A 49 0.31 12.31 -1.71
C ARG A 49 -1.02 12.73 -2.32
N ARG A 50 -2.02 11.87 -2.23
CA ARG A 50 -3.36 12.17 -2.74
C ARG A 50 -3.94 13.39 -2.03
N ALA A 51 -3.84 13.45 -0.72
CA ALA A 51 -4.33 14.57 0.06
C ALA A 51 -3.67 15.89 -0.35
N ARG A 52 -2.34 15.88 -0.61
CA ARG A 52 -1.63 17.08 -1.07
C ARG A 52 -2.11 17.52 -2.44
N ILE A 53 -2.34 16.58 -3.35
CA ILE A 53 -2.81 16.89 -4.70
C ILE A 53 -4.22 17.48 -4.64
N GLU A 54 -5.10 16.89 -3.87
CA GLU A 54 -6.47 17.37 -3.70
C GLU A 54 -6.49 18.78 -3.10
N THR A 55 -5.66 19.03 -2.09
CA THR A 55 -5.52 20.36 -1.48
C THR A 55 -5.02 21.38 -2.50
N ALA A 56 -4.03 21.03 -3.30
CA ALA A 56 -3.49 21.91 -4.33
C ALA A 56 -4.55 22.24 -5.39
N ILE A 57 -5.36 21.26 -5.78
CA ILE A 57 -6.45 21.47 -6.74
C ILE A 57 -7.51 22.40 -6.15
N GLU A 58 -7.89 22.22 -4.90
CA GLU A 58 -8.87 23.08 -4.22
C GLU A 58 -8.36 24.51 -4.05
N ALA A 59 -7.06 24.67 -3.79
CA ALA A 59 -6.45 25.98 -3.63
C ALA A 59 -6.30 26.75 -4.95
N ALA A 60 -6.27 26.03 -6.05
CA ALA A 60 -6.17 26.64 -7.38
C ALA A 60 -7.51 27.17 -7.84
#